data_28eab52dd4e8ae86bd436c563d323201
#
_entry.id   28eab52dd4e8ae86bd436c563d323201
#
_cell.length_a   1.000
_cell.length_b   1.000
_cell.length_c   1.000
_cell.angle_alpha   90.00
_cell.angle_beta   90.00
_cell.angle_gamma   90.00
#
_symmetry.space_group_name_H-M   'P 1'
#
loop_
_entity.id
_entity.type
_entity.pdbx_description
1 polymer ?
#
loop_
_entity_poly.entity_id
_entity_poly.type
_entity_poly.pdbx_seq_one_letter_code
_entity_poly.pdbx_strand_id
1 'polypeptide(L)'
;MNGDFERAKATARERMTTRESIGRLNEKELHATLKFFFDPDETHHEVKLAAGPVADIFDGKTVTEIQTGNFSGFRPKLIRLLEDYPVTVVLPLPFHKTVCWVDPQTGERSAPRKSPKVGAFWDAAPELIFIKEQLFHPGLTVRLMLLDMEETRLLDGWGNGGKRGSNRYERIPLALIDEISLRFKDDYKTHFLPDT
;
A
#
# COMPACT_ATOMS: atom_id res chain seq x y z
N MET A 1 -6.73 -13.94 -10.22
CA MET A 1 -6.41 -13.14 -9.01
C MET A 1 -5.21 -13.68 -8.24
N ASN A 2 -5.28 -14.84 -7.57
CA ASN A 2 -4.12 -15.33 -6.79
C ASN A 2 -2.87 -15.63 -7.65
N GLY A 3 -3.03 -16.20 -8.84
CA GLY A 3 -1.89 -16.46 -9.74
C GLY A 3 -1.19 -15.19 -10.25
N ASP A 4 -1.94 -14.11 -10.45
CA ASP A 4 -1.39 -12.83 -10.88
C ASP A 4 -0.62 -12.15 -9.74
N PHE A 5 -1.14 -12.26 -8.50
CA PHE A 5 -0.49 -11.74 -7.32
C PHE A 5 0.83 -12.46 -7.01
N GLU A 6 0.85 -13.79 -7.15
CA GLU A 6 2.09 -14.58 -6.99
C GLU A 6 3.14 -14.23 -8.05
N ARG A 7 2.71 -14.02 -9.31
CA ARG A 7 3.63 -13.54 -10.38
C ARG A 7 4.20 -12.16 -10.05
N ALA A 8 3.36 -11.24 -9.63
CA ALA A 8 3.78 -9.89 -9.25
C ALA A 8 4.82 -9.92 -8.10
N LYS A 9 4.60 -10.75 -7.07
CA LYS A 9 5.56 -10.96 -5.98
C LYS A 9 6.91 -11.48 -6.48
N ALA A 10 6.87 -12.49 -7.34
CA ALA A 10 8.10 -13.08 -7.90
C ALA A 10 8.88 -12.03 -8.70
N THR A 11 8.21 -11.29 -9.58
CA THR A 11 8.82 -10.22 -10.38
C THR A 11 9.38 -9.10 -9.50
N ALA A 12 8.63 -8.64 -8.48
CA ALA A 12 9.09 -7.61 -7.56
C ALA A 12 10.38 -8.04 -6.84
N ARG A 13 10.43 -9.26 -6.31
CA ARG A 13 11.62 -9.80 -5.63
C ARG A 13 12.84 -9.90 -6.55
N GLU A 14 12.65 -10.39 -7.77
CA GLU A 14 13.72 -10.47 -8.77
C GLU A 14 14.29 -9.08 -9.06
N ARG A 15 13.43 -8.08 -9.27
CA ARG A 15 13.83 -6.69 -9.53
C ARG A 15 14.52 -6.04 -8.35
N MET A 16 14.05 -6.29 -7.13
CA MET A 16 14.68 -5.78 -5.92
C MET A 16 16.09 -6.33 -5.75
N THR A 17 16.28 -7.64 -5.89
CA THR A 17 17.60 -8.29 -5.81
C THR A 17 18.57 -7.72 -6.84
N THR A 18 18.11 -7.45 -8.06
CA THR A 18 18.92 -6.85 -9.12
C THR A 18 19.29 -5.39 -8.79
N ARG A 19 18.36 -4.63 -8.20
CA ARG A 19 18.58 -3.22 -7.80
C ARG A 19 19.49 -3.07 -6.58
N GLU A 20 19.42 -3.99 -5.62
CA GLU A 20 20.33 -4.03 -4.46
C GLU A 20 21.78 -4.18 -4.89
N SER A 21 22.06 -4.97 -5.90
CA SER A 21 23.40 -5.10 -6.49
C SER A 21 23.92 -3.81 -7.17
N ILE A 22 23.04 -2.83 -7.43
CA ILE A 22 23.35 -1.54 -8.08
C ILE A 22 23.30 -0.36 -7.08
N GLY A 23 23.05 -0.62 -5.78
CA GLY A 23 23.13 0.41 -4.71
C GLY A 23 21.97 1.41 -4.65
N ARG A 24 20.80 1.07 -5.17
CA ARG A 24 19.57 1.87 -5.03
C ARG A 24 18.53 1.16 -4.18
N LEU A 25 18.72 1.20 -2.87
CA LEU A 25 17.78 0.75 -1.85
C LEU A 25 16.79 1.85 -1.53
N ASN A 26 15.47 1.66 -1.85
CA ASN A 26 14.41 2.31 -1.04
C ASN A 26 12.98 1.88 -1.36
N GLU A 27 12.74 1.01 -2.32
CA GLU A 27 11.40 0.54 -2.56
C GLU A 27 11.10 -0.69 -1.70
N LYS A 28 10.02 -0.63 -0.92
CA LYS A 28 9.59 -1.73 -0.05
C LYS A 28 8.85 -2.81 -0.85
N GLU A 29 9.05 -4.08 -0.51
CA GLU A 29 8.51 -5.24 -1.25
C GLU A 29 6.99 -5.15 -1.47
N LEU A 30 6.23 -4.66 -0.48
CA LEU A 30 4.79 -4.46 -0.64
C LEU A 30 4.45 -3.50 -1.79
N HIS A 31 5.16 -2.37 -1.86
CA HIS A 31 4.90 -1.35 -2.86
C HIS A 31 5.27 -1.84 -4.27
N ALA A 32 6.46 -2.46 -4.41
CA ALA A 32 6.90 -3.06 -5.66
C ALA A 32 5.94 -4.17 -6.14
N THR A 33 5.52 -5.07 -5.23
CA THR A 33 4.56 -6.13 -5.56
C THR A 33 3.25 -5.56 -6.09
N LEU A 34 2.70 -4.52 -5.44
CA LEU A 34 1.44 -3.93 -5.87
C LEU A 34 1.58 -3.19 -7.20
N LYS A 35 2.72 -2.53 -7.47
CA LYS A 35 2.95 -1.95 -8.80
C LYS A 35 2.87 -3.01 -9.89
N PHE A 36 3.61 -4.11 -9.77
CA PHE A 36 3.58 -5.19 -10.76
C PHE A 36 2.24 -5.95 -10.82
N PHE A 37 1.46 -5.94 -9.73
CA PHE A 37 0.13 -6.53 -9.73
C PHE A 37 -0.88 -5.70 -10.53
N PHE A 38 -0.82 -4.37 -10.43
CA PHE A 38 -1.72 -3.46 -11.13
C PHE A 38 -1.27 -3.19 -12.56
N ASP A 39 0.03 -3.15 -12.80
CA ASP A 39 0.60 -3.00 -14.14
C ASP A 39 1.91 -3.77 -14.26
N PRO A 40 1.95 -4.85 -15.08
CA PRO A 40 3.18 -5.60 -15.31
C PRO A 40 4.25 -4.85 -16.12
N ASP A 41 3.88 -3.76 -16.82
CA ASP A 41 4.82 -2.96 -17.61
C ASP A 41 5.58 -1.97 -16.73
N GLU A 42 6.85 -2.28 -16.46
CA GLU A 42 7.71 -1.44 -15.62
C GLU A 42 7.93 -0.03 -16.20
N THR A 43 7.70 0.18 -17.50
CA THR A 43 7.85 1.51 -18.12
C THR A 43 6.76 2.49 -17.66
N HIS A 44 5.66 1.98 -17.11
CA HIS A 44 4.58 2.75 -16.51
C HIS A 44 4.81 3.08 -15.02
N HIS A 45 5.88 2.57 -14.39
CA HIS A 45 6.15 2.79 -12.98
C HIS A 45 6.99 4.05 -12.74
N GLU A 46 6.72 4.75 -11.63
CA GLU A 46 7.46 5.95 -11.20
C GLU A 46 7.50 7.04 -12.28
N VAL A 47 6.38 7.24 -12.98
CA VAL A 47 6.31 8.17 -14.11
C VAL A 47 6.17 9.60 -13.61
N LYS A 48 7.08 10.48 -14.05
CA LYS A 48 6.97 11.92 -13.81
C LYS A 48 5.92 12.52 -14.75
N LEU A 49 4.82 13.00 -14.20
CA LEU A 49 3.76 13.63 -14.96
C LEU A 49 4.17 15.03 -15.46
N ALA A 50 3.60 15.49 -16.59
CA ALA A 50 4.03 16.69 -17.29
C ALA A 50 3.99 17.98 -16.44
N ALA A 51 3.01 18.10 -15.54
CA ALA A 51 2.84 19.27 -14.67
C ALA A 51 2.72 18.90 -13.20
N GLY A 52 3.27 17.76 -12.78
CA GLY A 52 2.92 17.28 -11.48
C GLY A 52 3.94 16.39 -10.79
N PRO A 53 3.47 15.70 -9.76
CA PRO A 53 4.25 14.74 -9.00
C PRO A 53 4.59 13.50 -9.82
N VAL A 54 5.49 12.67 -9.27
CA VAL A 54 5.73 11.32 -9.78
C VAL A 54 4.54 10.45 -9.42
N ALA A 55 3.97 9.74 -10.39
CA ALA A 55 2.93 8.74 -10.20
C ALA A 55 3.57 7.37 -9.93
N ASP A 56 3.00 6.59 -9.02
CA ASP A 56 3.48 5.22 -8.79
C ASP A 56 3.30 4.36 -10.04
N ILE A 57 2.16 4.51 -10.72
CA ILE A 57 1.87 3.90 -12.01
C ILE A 57 1.12 4.91 -12.89
N PHE A 58 1.47 5.01 -14.17
CA PHE A 58 0.73 5.79 -15.16
C PHE A 58 0.75 5.08 -16.52
N ASP A 59 -0.40 4.61 -16.95
CA ASP A 59 -0.60 3.88 -18.21
C ASP A 59 -0.83 4.79 -19.44
N GLY A 60 -0.55 6.09 -19.31
CA GLY A 60 -0.84 7.11 -20.32
C GLY A 60 -2.24 7.72 -20.20
N LYS A 61 -3.11 7.20 -19.33
CA LYS A 61 -4.49 7.67 -19.15
C LYS A 61 -4.91 7.79 -17.69
N THR A 62 -4.61 6.77 -16.89
CA THR A 62 -5.02 6.65 -15.49
C THR A 62 -3.79 6.63 -14.59
N VAL A 63 -3.86 7.38 -13.49
CA VAL A 63 -2.85 7.32 -12.43
C VAL A 63 -3.29 6.31 -11.37
N THR A 64 -2.38 5.41 -10.99
CA THR A 64 -2.58 4.55 -9.82
C THR A 64 -1.55 4.89 -8.74
N GLU A 65 -2.02 5.16 -7.53
CA GLU A 65 -1.22 5.51 -6.35
C GLU A 65 -1.37 4.46 -5.25
N ILE A 66 -0.27 3.96 -4.74
CA ILE A 66 -0.25 2.94 -3.69
C ILE A 66 0.03 3.61 -2.34
N GLN A 67 -1.00 3.72 -1.51
CA GLN A 67 -0.92 4.38 -0.21
C GLN A 67 -1.02 3.38 0.93
N THR A 68 0.06 3.20 1.69
CA THR A 68 0.10 2.29 2.85
C THR A 68 -0.27 2.97 4.18
N GLY A 69 -0.68 4.24 4.14
CA GLY A 69 -1.05 5.11 5.24
C GLY A 69 -0.70 6.57 4.95
N ASN A 70 -0.88 7.47 5.96
CA ASN A 70 -0.61 8.91 5.85
C ASN A 70 -1.41 9.62 4.74
N PHE A 71 -2.71 9.35 4.69
CA PHE A 71 -3.60 10.00 3.72
C PHE A 71 -3.70 11.52 3.91
N SER A 72 -3.46 12.01 5.13
CA SER A 72 -3.37 13.46 5.37
C SER A 72 -2.24 14.12 4.58
N GLY A 73 -1.06 13.50 4.52
CA GLY A 73 0.05 13.97 3.72
C GLY A 73 -0.12 13.74 2.22
N PHE A 74 -0.86 12.70 1.83
CA PHE A 74 -1.16 12.38 0.44
C PHE A 74 -2.25 13.25 -0.18
N ARG A 75 -3.20 13.76 0.61
CA ARG A 75 -4.36 14.54 0.14
C ARG A 75 -4.00 15.67 -0.85
N PRO A 76 -2.97 16.51 -0.62
CA PRO A 76 -2.61 17.56 -1.59
C PRO A 76 -2.20 17.01 -2.96
N LYS A 77 -1.46 15.89 -2.98
CA LYS A 77 -1.09 15.20 -4.23
C LYS A 77 -2.33 14.67 -4.94
N LEU A 78 -3.25 14.02 -4.21
CA LEU A 78 -4.49 13.47 -4.76
C LEU A 78 -5.34 14.56 -5.42
N ILE A 79 -5.52 15.72 -4.76
CA ILE A 79 -6.29 16.83 -5.32
C ILE A 79 -5.71 17.27 -6.66
N ARG A 80 -4.40 17.48 -6.74
CA ARG A 80 -3.73 17.88 -7.98
C ARG A 80 -3.85 16.83 -9.09
N LEU A 81 -3.75 15.56 -8.75
CA LEU A 81 -3.89 14.47 -9.73
C LEU A 81 -5.30 14.41 -10.31
N LEU A 82 -6.32 14.63 -9.47
CA LEU A 82 -7.73 14.61 -9.90
C LEU A 82 -8.13 15.78 -10.79
N GLU A 83 -7.33 16.85 -10.88
CA GLU A 83 -7.54 17.95 -11.82
C GLU A 83 -7.35 17.48 -13.27
N ASP A 84 -6.40 16.58 -13.53
CA ASP A 84 -5.98 16.22 -14.88
C ASP A 84 -6.24 14.76 -15.25
N TYR A 85 -6.37 13.85 -14.23
CA TYR A 85 -6.39 12.40 -14.46
C TYR A 85 -7.49 11.68 -13.69
N PRO A 86 -8.05 10.60 -14.22
CA PRO A 86 -8.66 9.56 -13.39
C PRO A 86 -7.60 8.95 -12.47
N VAL A 87 -7.93 8.82 -11.17
CA VAL A 87 -7.00 8.31 -10.15
C VAL A 87 -7.56 7.07 -9.49
N THR A 88 -6.75 6.03 -9.40
CA THR A 88 -6.99 4.87 -8.56
C THR A 88 -6.06 4.93 -7.35
N VAL A 89 -6.62 4.99 -6.15
CA VAL A 89 -5.85 4.91 -4.90
C VAL A 89 -5.96 3.49 -4.35
N VAL A 90 -4.85 2.82 -4.19
CA VAL A 90 -4.76 1.45 -3.65
C VAL A 90 -4.33 1.53 -2.19
N LEU A 91 -5.16 1.01 -1.28
CA LEU A 91 -4.85 0.90 0.14
C LEU A 91 -4.77 -0.57 0.56
N PRO A 92 -3.55 -1.12 0.72
CA PRO A 92 -3.36 -2.46 1.26
C PRO A 92 -3.58 -2.47 2.78
N LEU A 93 -4.42 -3.39 3.22
CA LEU A 93 -4.79 -3.61 4.62
C LEU A 93 -4.33 -5.01 5.06
N PRO A 94 -3.70 -5.16 6.23
CA PRO A 94 -3.33 -6.48 6.73
C PRO A 94 -4.58 -7.25 7.17
N PHE A 95 -4.89 -8.39 6.52
CA PHE A 95 -5.90 -9.35 6.98
C PHE A 95 -5.36 -10.17 8.14
N HIS A 96 -4.36 -11.04 7.89
CA HIS A 96 -3.55 -11.60 8.96
C HIS A 96 -2.16 -10.95 8.94
N LYS A 97 -1.63 -10.70 10.11
CA LYS A 97 -0.32 -10.11 10.26
C LYS A 97 0.57 -10.93 11.17
N THR A 98 1.76 -11.26 10.68
CA THR A 98 2.85 -11.81 11.47
C THR A 98 3.87 -10.70 11.69
N VAL A 99 4.36 -10.56 12.92
CA VAL A 99 5.36 -9.54 13.29
C VAL A 99 6.65 -10.22 13.70
N CYS A 100 7.74 -9.74 13.13
CA CYS A 100 9.10 -10.13 13.47
C CYS A 100 9.89 -8.88 13.86
N TRP A 101 10.72 -8.97 14.89
CA TRP A 101 11.62 -7.88 15.29
C TRP A 101 13.04 -8.20 14.84
N VAL A 102 13.74 -7.16 14.42
CA VAL A 102 15.16 -7.25 14.03
C VAL A 102 15.95 -6.28 14.90
N ASP A 103 17.02 -6.76 15.50
CA ASP A 103 18.00 -5.92 16.17
C ASP A 103 18.82 -5.19 15.10
N PRO A 104 18.81 -3.85 15.06
CA PRO A 104 19.54 -3.10 14.02
C PRO A 104 21.07 -3.19 14.17
N GLN A 105 21.60 -3.62 15.32
CA GLN A 105 23.03 -3.71 15.57
C GLN A 105 23.58 -5.10 15.22
N THR A 106 22.85 -6.15 15.61
CA THR A 106 23.31 -7.56 15.42
C THR A 106 22.71 -8.21 14.16
N GLY A 107 21.58 -7.67 13.66
CA GLY A 107 20.81 -8.28 12.59
C GLY A 107 19.99 -9.48 13.04
N GLU A 108 20.03 -9.85 14.34
CA GLU A 108 19.25 -10.97 14.85
C GLU A 108 17.76 -10.75 14.71
N ARG A 109 17.05 -11.79 14.29
CA ARG A 109 15.59 -11.76 14.11
C ARG A 109 14.91 -12.57 15.23
N SER A 110 13.85 -11.99 15.81
CA SER A 110 12.99 -12.72 16.73
C SER A 110 12.19 -13.81 16.01
N ALA A 111 11.69 -14.79 16.77
CA ALA A 111 10.67 -15.69 16.24
C ALA A 111 9.44 -14.88 15.76
N PRO A 112 8.86 -15.22 14.58
CA PRO A 112 7.66 -14.57 14.08
C PRO A 112 6.47 -14.78 15.03
N ARG A 113 5.74 -13.69 15.33
CA ARG A 113 4.55 -13.74 16.18
C ARG A 113 3.31 -13.31 15.40
N LYS A 114 2.30 -14.18 15.35
CA LYS A 114 1.01 -13.84 14.74
C LYS A 114 0.28 -12.80 15.60
N SER A 115 -0.20 -11.72 14.94
CA SER A 115 -1.07 -10.75 15.57
C SER A 115 -2.44 -11.37 15.84
N PRO A 116 -3.06 -11.13 17.01
CA PRO A 116 -4.41 -11.62 17.29
C PRO A 116 -5.49 -10.86 16.47
N LYS A 117 -5.17 -9.67 15.95
CA LYS A 117 -6.11 -8.89 15.16
C LYS A 117 -6.22 -9.50 13.75
N VAL A 118 -7.45 -9.78 13.33
CA VAL A 118 -7.83 -10.02 11.94
C VAL A 118 -8.34 -8.71 11.36
N GLY A 119 -7.79 -8.30 10.23
CA GLY A 119 -8.17 -7.06 9.57
C GLY A 119 -9.45 -7.19 8.75
N ALA A 120 -10.04 -6.06 8.44
CA ALA A 120 -11.24 -5.95 7.63
C ALA A 120 -11.19 -4.65 6.81
N PHE A 121 -12.10 -4.50 5.82
CA PHE A 121 -12.14 -3.30 4.98
C PHE A 121 -12.40 -1.99 5.75
N TRP A 122 -13.13 -2.05 6.87
CA TRP A 122 -13.33 -0.87 7.72
C TRP A 122 -12.05 -0.37 8.42
N ASP A 123 -10.92 -1.12 8.45
CA ASP A 123 -9.63 -0.63 8.90
C ASP A 123 -9.08 0.49 7.99
N ALA A 124 -9.70 0.72 6.82
CA ALA A 124 -9.44 1.85 5.96
C ALA A 124 -10.04 3.18 6.47
N ALA A 125 -11.11 3.14 7.26
CA ALA A 125 -11.87 4.34 7.64
C ALA A 125 -11.02 5.47 8.27
N PRO A 126 -10.05 5.20 9.17
CA PRO A 126 -9.19 6.24 9.73
C PRO A 126 -8.35 6.98 8.70
N GLU A 127 -7.97 6.33 7.61
CA GLU A 127 -7.22 6.96 6.51
C GLU A 127 -8.16 7.67 5.53
N LEU A 128 -9.28 7.05 5.16
CA LEU A 128 -10.24 7.60 4.22
C LEU A 128 -10.87 8.92 4.69
N ILE A 129 -10.99 9.14 6.00
CA ILE A 129 -11.53 10.37 6.55
C ILE A 129 -10.73 11.62 6.13
N PHE A 130 -9.42 11.47 5.88
CA PHE A 130 -8.57 12.59 5.45
C PHE A 130 -8.84 13.03 4.00
N ILE A 131 -9.45 12.16 3.19
CA ILE A 131 -9.82 12.44 1.78
C ILE A 131 -11.34 12.40 1.59
N LYS A 132 -12.14 12.58 2.65
CA LYS A 132 -13.61 12.45 2.64
C LYS A 132 -14.28 13.32 1.56
N GLU A 133 -13.72 14.50 1.26
CA GLU A 133 -14.24 15.42 0.27
C GLU A 133 -14.01 14.92 -1.16
N GLN A 134 -12.98 14.09 -1.37
CA GLN A 134 -12.62 13.50 -2.66
C GLN A 134 -13.31 12.16 -2.91
N LEU A 135 -13.81 11.46 -1.88
CA LEU A 135 -14.35 10.09 -2.00
C LEU A 135 -15.44 9.93 -3.07
N PHE A 136 -16.18 11.00 -3.34
CA PHE A 136 -17.24 10.99 -4.35
C PHE A 136 -16.87 11.74 -5.63
N HIS A 137 -15.59 12.06 -5.81
CA HIS A 137 -15.11 12.65 -7.05
C HIS A 137 -15.24 11.62 -8.20
N PRO A 138 -15.85 11.99 -9.35
CA PRO A 138 -16.14 11.04 -10.44
C PRO A 138 -14.89 10.39 -11.04
N GLY A 139 -13.74 11.05 -10.92
CA GLY A 139 -12.45 10.54 -11.37
C GLY A 139 -11.72 9.68 -10.34
N LEU A 140 -12.24 9.51 -9.11
CA LEU A 140 -11.57 8.73 -8.07
C LEU A 140 -12.14 7.32 -7.97
N THR A 141 -11.25 6.34 -7.90
CA THR A 141 -11.54 4.97 -7.48
C THR A 141 -10.63 4.63 -6.30
N VAL A 142 -11.19 4.12 -5.20
CA VAL A 142 -10.41 3.59 -4.08
C VAL A 142 -10.48 2.07 -4.12
N ARG A 143 -9.33 1.41 -4.15
CA ARG A 143 -9.21 -0.05 -4.07
C ARG A 143 -8.65 -0.43 -2.72
N LEU A 144 -9.42 -1.19 -1.96
CA LEU A 144 -9.00 -1.76 -0.69
C LEU A 144 -8.61 -3.22 -0.90
N MET A 145 -7.44 -3.60 -0.43
CA MET A 145 -6.92 -4.96 -0.58
C MET A 145 -6.63 -5.56 0.78
N LEU A 146 -7.25 -6.67 1.11
CA LEU A 146 -6.93 -7.46 2.29
C LEU A 146 -5.80 -8.44 1.97
N LEU A 147 -4.68 -8.27 2.64
CA LEU A 147 -3.47 -9.07 2.41
C LEU A 147 -3.03 -9.78 3.69
N ASP A 148 -2.63 -11.03 3.57
CA ASP A 148 -1.76 -11.64 4.58
C ASP A 148 -0.37 -11.03 4.45
N MET A 149 0.21 -10.57 5.57
CA MET A 149 1.47 -9.83 5.59
C MET A 149 2.42 -10.29 6.70
N GLU A 150 3.71 -10.23 6.42
CA GLU A 150 4.74 -10.19 7.44
C GLU A 150 5.20 -8.74 7.63
N GLU A 151 5.27 -8.27 8.88
CA GLU A 151 5.76 -6.95 9.25
C GLU A 151 7.05 -7.08 10.04
N THR A 152 8.14 -6.57 9.50
CA THR A 152 9.41 -6.46 10.19
C THR A 152 9.49 -5.13 10.94
N ARG A 153 9.91 -5.17 12.21
CA ARG A 153 10.11 -4.00 13.06
C ARG A 153 11.54 -3.96 13.60
N LEU A 154 12.06 -2.77 13.80
CA LEU A 154 13.37 -2.59 14.44
C LEU A 154 13.24 -2.55 15.95
N LEU A 155 14.13 -3.27 16.65
CA LEU A 155 14.31 -3.20 18.10
C LEU A 155 15.17 -1.97 18.49
N ASP A 156 14.74 -0.80 18.07
CA ASP A 156 15.41 0.47 18.37
C ASP A 156 14.87 1.18 19.64
N GLY A 157 13.89 0.58 20.28
CA GLY A 157 13.28 1.09 21.52
C GLY A 157 12.37 2.30 21.36
N TRP A 158 12.33 2.92 20.18
CA TRP A 158 11.59 4.15 19.91
C TRP A 158 10.80 4.07 18.62
N GLY A 159 9.50 4.27 18.69
CA GLY A 159 8.65 4.40 17.51
C GLY A 159 8.73 5.81 16.91
N ASN A 160 8.21 5.98 15.69
CA ASN A 160 8.08 7.27 15.04
C ASN A 160 7.34 8.27 15.95
N GLY A 161 7.91 9.47 16.16
CA GLY A 161 7.33 10.51 16.99
C GLY A 161 7.71 10.46 18.48
N GLY A 162 8.79 9.75 18.86
CA GLY A 162 9.33 9.75 20.23
C GLY A 162 8.51 8.97 21.25
N LYS A 163 7.55 8.15 20.80
CA LYS A 163 6.78 7.24 21.66
C LYS A 163 7.51 5.91 21.82
N ARG A 164 7.43 5.28 23.00
CA ARG A 164 7.90 3.91 23.22
C ARG A 164 7.27 2.99 22.18
N GLY A 165 8.10 2.27 21.43
CA GLY A 165 7.65 1.37 20.36
C GLY A 165 8.82 0.92 19.51
N SER A 166 8.51 0.31 18.40
CA SER A 166 9.47 -0.12 17.38
C SER A 166 9.11 0.51 16.04
N ASN A 167 10.11 1.01 15.32
CA ASN A 167 9.90 1.49 13.97
C ASN A 167 9.55 0.34 13.04
N ARG A 168 8.52 0.55 12.21
CA ARG A 168 8.22 -0.38 11.12
C ARG A 168 9.31 -0.24 10.07
N TYR A 169 9.98 -1.36 9.81
CA TYR A 169 11.03 -1.42 8.81
C TYR A 169 10.47 -1.81 7.44
N GLU A 170 9.74 -2.93 7.38
CA GLU A 170 9.24 -3.48 6.13
C GLU A 170 7.90 -4.20 6.30
N ARG A 171 7.14 -4.29 5.19
CA ARG A 171 5.99 -5.17 5.02
C ARG A 171 6.20 -6.04 3.80
N ILE A 172 6.09 -7.34 4.00
CA ILE A 172 6.18 -8.35 2.95
C ILE A 172 4.77 -8.90 2.71
N PRO A 173 4.21 -8.75 1.51
CA PRO A 173 2.90 -9.31 1.20
C PRO A 173 3.05 -10.83 1.00
N LEU A 174 2.21 -11.61 1.66
CA LEU A 174 2.22 -13.07 1.57
C LEU A 174 1.18 -13.59 0.59
N ALA A 175 -0.07 -13.15 0.74
CA ALA A 175 -1.19 -13.55 -0.11
C ALA A 175 -2.23 -12.43 -0.23
N LEU A 176 -2.90 -12.36 -1.37
CA LEU A 176 -4.12 -11.57 -1.55
C LEU A 176 -5.30 -12.40 -1.09
N ILE A 177 -6.04 -11.91 -0.10
CA ILE A 177 -7.20 -12.59 0.48
C ILE A 177 -8.48 -12.11 -0.19
N ASP A 178 -8.66 -10.78 -0.29
CA ASP A 178 -9.85 -10.19 -0.88
C ASP A 178 -9.58 -8.76 -1.33
N GLU A 179 -10.39 -8.24 -2.26
CA GLU A 179 -10.32 -6.85 -2.69
C GLU A 179 -11.69 -6.29 -3.03
N ILE A 180 -11.88 -5.00 -2.77
CA ILE A 180 -13.05 -4.24 -3.19
C ILE A 180 -12.65 -2.95 -3.88
N SER A 181 -13.52 -2.48 -4.78
CA SER A 181 -13.39 -1.18 -5.43
C SER A 181 -14.54 -0.27 -5.02
N LEU A 182 -14.22 0.93 -4.56
CA LEU A 182 -15.17 1.93 -4.09
C LEU A 182 -15.10 3.13 -5.06
N ARG A 183 -16.15 3.37 -5.81
CA ARG A 183 -16.23 4.45 -6.79
C ARG A 183 -17.46 5.33 -6.58
N PHE A 184 -18.58 4.71 -6.26
CA PHE A 184 -19.87 5.37 -6.09
C PHE A 184 -20.30 5.36 -4.63
N LYS A 185 -21.19 6.29 -4.28
CA LYS A 185 -21.70 6.40 -2.90
C LYS A 185 -22.28 5.08 -2.36
N ASP A 186 -22.89 4.29 -3.23
CA ASP A 186 -23.52 3.02 -2.81
C ASP A 186 -22.47 1.93 -2.51
N ASP A 187 -21.29 1.96 -3.15
CA ASP A 187 -20.18 1.07 -2.80
C ASP A 187 -19.76 1.28 -1.34
N TYR A 188 -19.64 2.56 -0.92
CA TYR A 188 -19.29 2.88 0.47
C TYR A 188 -20.38 2.47 1.46
N LYS A 189 -21.66 2.61 1.09
CA LYS A 189 -22.76 2.15 1.94
C LYS A 189 -22.73 0.63 2.11
N THR A 190 -22.58 -0.11 1.01
CA THR A 190 -22.57 -1.58 1.01
C THR A 190 -21.46 -2.15 1.88
N HIS A 191 -20.29 -1.50 1.89
CA HIS A 191 -19.11 -2.04 2.58
C HIS A 191 -18.83 -1.43 3.96
N PHE A 192 -19.41 -0.25 4.28
CA PHE A 192 -19.09 0.48 5.50
C PHE A 192 -20.29 0.81 6.38
N LEU A 193 -21.52 0.57 5.95
CA LEU A 193 -22.70 0.72 6.79
C LEU A 193 -23.25 -0.66 7.15
N PRO A 194 -23.72 -0.86 8.38
CA PRO A 194 -24.39 -2.10 8.75
C PRO A 194 -25.68 -2.25 7.93
N ASP A 195 -26.05 -3.48 7.63
CA ASP A 195 -27.34 -3.81 7.06
C ASP A 195 -28.44 -3.30 8.02
N THR A 196 -29.28 -2.39 7.52
CA THR A 196 -30.44 -1.85 8.27
C THR A 196 -31.66 -2.71 8.07
#